data_f0f47521d7780f7d1b19737b82ce5799
#
_entry.id   f0f47521d7780f7d1b19737b82ce5799
#
_cell.length_a   1.000
_cell.length_b   1.000
_cell.length_c   1.000
_cell.angle_alpha   90.00
_cell.angle_beta   90.00
_cell.angle_gamma   90.00
#
_symmetry.space_group_name_H-M   'P 1'
#
loop_
_entity.id
_entity.type
_entity.pdbx_description
1 polymer ?
#
loop_
_entity_poly.entity_id
_entity_poly.type
_entity_poly.pdbx_seq_one_letter_code
_entity_poly.pdbx_strand_id
1 'polypeptide(L)'
;LNVNNYIFRDPVFSINKKHTIEFCNFLINRKLNLKFVIETHLRILDTDLIDLLKKAGLKAVKVGVESFDEKVLKESGRFSVSKDQQLEKIRELEKKKIQVSAMYILGFPTDTDETINKTINYSKKLNTTYAQFSVWTPYPGTPVYSEFKDKINAEKYENFD
;
A
#
# COMPACT_ATOMS: atom_id res chain seq x y z
N LEU A 1 -0.75 1.97 30.25
CA LEU A 1 -0.46 1.01 29.19
C LEU A 1 0.91 1.38 28.58
N ASN A 2 1.91 0.50 28.76
CA ASN A 2 3.23 0.67 28.11
C ASN A 2 3.15 0.13 26.67
N VAL A 3 2.50 0.86 25.76
CA VAL A 3 2.41 0.50 24.36
C VAL A 3 3.41 1.33 23.58
N ASN A 4 4.35 0.67 22.92
CA ASN A 4 5.39 1.32 22.10
C ASN A 4 5.26 1.04 20.60
N ASN A 5 4.28 0.19 20.20
CA ASN A 5 4.07 -0.18 18.81
C ASN A 5 2.67 0.26 18.37
N TYR A 6 2.61 0.97 17.26
CA TYR A 6 1.38 1.58 16.73
C TYR A 6 1.19 1.23 15.26
N ILE A 7 -0.04 1.08 14.85
CA ILE A 7 -0.42 0.98 13.44
C ILE A 7 -1.35 2.16 13.14
N PHE A 8 -0.91 3.05 12.29
CA PHE A 8 -1.77 4.10 11.75
C PHE A 8 -2.66 3.50 10.67
N ARG A 9 -3.95 3.80 10.74
CA ARG A 9 -4.98 3.23 9.85
C ARG A 9 -5.41 4.19 8.74
N ASP A 10 -4.68 5.29 8.57
CA ASP A 10 -4.87 6.21 7.46
C ASP A 10 -4.52 5.51 6.15
N PRO A 11 -5.41 5.49 5.14
CA PRO A 11 -5.15 4.81 3.86
C PRO A 11 -3.95 5.39 3.11
N VAL A 12 -3.68 6.68 3.30
CA VAL A 12 -2.50 7.36 2.75
C VAL A 12 -1.93 8.32 3.80
N PHE A 13 -1.21 7.78 4.78
CA PHE A 13 -0.66 8.52 5.92
C PHE A 13 0.14 9.76 5.50
N SER A 14 0.93 9.66 4.44
CA SER A 14 1.82 10.74 3.98
C SER A 14 1.19 11.68 2.95
N ILE A 15 -0.14 11.66 2.77
CA ILE A 15 -0.82 12.49 1.75
C ILE A 15 -0.54 13.98 1.92
N ASN A 16 -0.44 14.44 3.16
CA ASN A 16 0.01 15.77 3.50
C ASN A 16 1.46 15.69 4.01
N LYS A 17 2.42 15.88 3.09
CA LYS A 17 3.85 15.78 3.40
C LYS A 17 4.28 16.74 4.51
N LYS A 18 3.76 17.98 4.54
CA LYS A 18 4.08 18.97 5.57
C LYS A 18 3.67 18.47 6.95
N HIS A 19 2.43 18.00 7.07
CA HIS A 19 1.92 17.43 8.33
C HIS A 19 2.74 16.21 8.78
N THR A 20 3.11 15.33 7.84
CA THR A 20 3.95 14.16 8.14
C THR A 20 5.32 14.58 8.69
N ILE A 21 5.94 15.61 8.11
CA ILE A 21 7.21 16.15 8.59
C ILE A 21 7.07 16.73 10.00
N GLU A 22 6.03 17.52 10.24
CA GLU A 22 5.74 18.10 11.57
C GLU A 22 5.53 17.01 12.62
N PHE A 23 4.76 15.97 12.29
CA PHE A 23 4.54 14.81 13.15
C PHE A 23 5.85 14.08 13.47
N CYS A 24 6.68 13.77 12.48
CA CYS A 24 7.96 13.12 12.68
C CYS A 24 8.90 13.95 13.59
N ASN A 25 8.98 15.25 13.32
CA ASN A 25 9.80 16.15 14.14
C ASN A 25 9.29 16.23 15.58
N PHE A 26 7.97 16.24 15.78
CA PHE A 26 7.38 16.19 17.11
C PHE A 26 7.82 14.93 17.88
N LEU A 27 7.73 13.75 17.27
CA LEU A 27 8.16 12.50 17.88
C LEU A 27 9.65 12.51 18.26
N ILE A 28 10.48 12.99 17.34
CA ILE A 28 11.94 13.04 17.50
C ILE A 28 12.30 14.02 18.64
N ASN A 29 11.77 15.24 18.62
CA ASN A 29 12.09 16.28 19.60
C ASN A 29 11.62 15.91 21.00
N ARG A 30 10.48 15.20 21.11
CA ARG A 30 9.96 14.68 22.38
C ARG A 30 10.61 13.36 22.83
N LYS A 31 11.52 12.81 22.01
CA LYS A 31 12.19 11.52 22.28
C LYS A 31 11.19 10.38 22.58
N LEU A 32 10.06 10.41 21.89
CA LEU A 32 8.97 9.44 22.07
C LEU A 32 9.30 8.12 21.36
N ASN A 33 10.26 7.37 21.71
CA ASN A 33 10.76 6.14 21.09
C ASN A 33 9.68 5.16 20.59
N LEU A 34 8.73 5.67 19.79
CA LEU A 34 7.64 4.90 19.22
C LEU A 34 8.14 4.05 18.06
N LYS A 35 7.50 2.90 17.87
CA LYS A 35 7.65 2.07 16.67
C LYS A 35 6.31 2.06 15.97
N PHE A 36 6.27 2.39 14.69
CA PHE A 36 5.00 2.47 13.99
C PHE A 36 5.03 1.90 12.58
N VAL A 37 3.85 1.56 12.11
CA VAL A 37 3.54 1.09 10.76
C VAL A 37 2.56 2.08 10.13
N ILE A 38 2.78 2.40 8.87
CA ILE A 38 1.88 3.25 8.07
C ILE A 38 1.45 2.54 6.80
N GLU A 39 0.37 3.03 6.21
CA GLU A 39 -0.02 2.74 4.84
C GLU A 39 0.11 4.01 4.01
N THR A 40 0.73 3.95 2.85
CA THR A 40 0.93 5.10 1.99
C THR A 40 1.24 4.70 0.54
N HIS A 41 1.35 5.68 -0.33
CA HIS A 41 1.65 5.46 -1.75
C HIS A 41 3.13 5.70 -2.06
N LEU A 42 3.79 4.80 -2.80
CA LEU A 42 5.21 4.90 -3.14
C LEU A 42 5.59 6.24 -3.80
N ARG A 43 4.68 6.85 -4.56
CA ARG A 43 4.90 8.15 -5.21
C ARG A 43 5.21 9.27 -4.23
N ILE A 44 4.69 9.19 -3.01
CA ILE A 44 4.82 10.25 -2.00
C ILE A 44 6.15 10.15 -1.25
N LEU A 45 6.71 8.96 -1.20
CA LEU A 45 7.94 8.68 -0.46
C LEU A 45 9.16 9.09 -1.29
N ASP A 46 9.77 10.22 -0.97
CA ASP A 46 11.14 10.53 -1.38
C ASP A 46 12.15 10.14 -0.29
N THR A 47 13.41 10.16 -0.64
CA THR A 47 14.51 9.73 0.25
C THR A 47 14.53 10.49 1.56
N ASP A 48 14.35 11.82 1.52
CA ASP A 48 14.37 12.66 2.73
C ASP A 48 13.22 12.31 3.68
N LEU A 49 12.02 12.08 3.12
CA LEU A 49 10.87 11.68 3.92
C LEU A 49 11.04 10.27 4.50
N ILE A 50 11.61 9.34 3.73
CA ILE A 50 11.91 7.97 4.21
C ILE A 50 12.90 8.04 5.38
N ASP A 51 13.95 8.85 5.27
CA ASP A 51 14.95 9.02 6.34
C ASP A 51 14.31 9.64 7.59
N LEU A 52 13.50 10.65 7.44
CA LEU A 52 12.80 11.29 8.53
C LEU A 52 11.82 10.34 9.24
N LEU A 53 11.01 9.61 8.47
CA LEU A 53 10.10 8.59 8.99
C LEU A 53 10.86 7.49 9.75
N LYS A 54 11.99 7.02 9.19
CA LYS A 54 12.84 6.04 9.85
C LYS A 54 13.39 6.56 11.18
N LYS A 55 13.87 7.79 11.21
CA LYS A 55 14.38 8.45 12.43
C LYS A 55 13.27 8.63 13.45
N ALA A 56 12.04 8.92 13.02
CA ALA A 56 10.87 9.05 13.90
C ALA A 56 10.38 7.71 14.47
N GLY A 57 10.80 6.56 13.90
CA GLY A 57 10.49 5.23 14.42
C GLY A 57 9.72 4.32 13.49
N LEU A 58 9.58 4.66 12.20
CA LEU A 58 8.94 3.80 11.19
C LEU A 58 9.62 2.43 11.12
N LYS A 59 8.85 1.35 11.26
CA LYS A 59 9.30 -0.04 11.20
C LYS A 59 8.84 -0.77 9.95
N ALA A 60 7.63 -0.49 9.52
CA ALA A 60 7.08 -1.10 8.32
C ALA A 60 6.16 -0.12 7.58
N VAL A 61 6.04 -0.34 6.28
CA VAL A 61 5.14 0.40 5.41
C VAL A 61 4.33 -0.56 4.57
N LYS A 62 3.03 -0.30 4.46
CA LYS A 62 2.15 -0.95 3.49
C LYS A 62 2.04 -0.06 2.27
N VAL A 63 2.20 -0.63 1.09
CA VAL A 63 2.16 0.11 -0.18
C VAL A 63 1.35 -0.63 -1.23
N GLY A 64 0.45 0.06 -1.90
CA GLY A 64 -0.29 -0.47 -3.04
C GLY A 64 0.63 -0.61 -4.25
N VAL A 65 0.79 -1.82 -4.75
CA VAL A 65 1.37 -2.16 -6.05
C VAL A 65 0.25 -2.45 -7.04
N GLU A 66 -0.83 -3.03 -6.52
CA GLU A 66 -2.11 -3.33 -7.15
C GLU A 66 -1.99 -4.43 -8.22
N SER A 67 -1.62 -4.09 -9.46
CA SER A 67 -1.41 -5.01 -10.56
C SER A 67 -0.10 -4.72 -11.28
N PHE A 68 0.46 -5.73 -11.95
CA PHE A 68 1.59 -5.53 -12.88
C PHE A 68 1.13 -4.90 -14.19
N ASP A 69 -0.08 -5.17 -14.64
CA ASP A 69 -0.58 -4.72 -15.93
C ASP A 69 -1.07 -3.28 -15.86
N GLU A 70 -0.44 -2.40 -16.65
CA GLU A 70 -0.75 -0.96 -16.66
C GLU A 70 -2.13 -0.67 -17.28
N LYS A 71 -2.58 -1.53 -18.21
CA LYS A 71 -3.90 -1.37 -18.81
C LYS A 71 -4.98 -1.67 -17.77
N VAL A 72 -4.82 -2.77 -17.01
CA VAL A 72 -5.71 -3.12 -15.90
C VAL A 72 -5.78 -1.99 -14.87
N LEU A 73 -4.62 -1.41 -14.49
CA LEU A 73 -4.57 -0.28 -13.56
C LEU A 73 -5.30 0.95 -14.09
N LYS A 74 -5.05 1.31 -15.35
CA LYS A 74 -5.67 2.48 -15.98
C LYS A 74 -7.19 2.35 -16.08
N GLU A 75 -7.67 1.20 -16.52
CA GLU A 75 -9.11 0.91 -16.65
C GLU A 75 -9.82 0.86 -15.29
N SER A 76 -9.10 0.48 -14.23
CA SER A 76 -9.60 0.48 -12.85
C SER A 76 -9.49 1.85 -12.16
N GLY A 77 -9.05 2.90 -12.88
CA GLY A 77 -8.85 4.23 -12.31
C GLY A 77 -7.76 4.31 -11.25
N ARG A 78 -6.83 3.34 -11.23
CA ARG A 78 -5.73 3.29 -10.28
C ARG A 78 -4.45 3.82 -10.89
N PHE A 79 -3.63 4.45 -10.05
CA PHE A 79 -2.37 5.03 -10.47
C PHE A 79 -1.22 4.34 -9.73
N SER A 80 -0.22 3.97 -10.48
CA SER A 80 1.02 3.40 -9.97
C SER A 80 2.22 4.20 -10.47
N VAL A 81 3.31 4.15 -9.75
CA VAL A 81 4.61 4.58 -10.27
C VAL A 81 5.15 3.50 -11.21
N SER A 82 6.12 3.86 -12.07
CA SER A 82 6.73 2.87 -12.97
C SER A 82 7.33 1.68 -12.22
N LYS A 83 7.48 0.55 -12.89
CA LYS A 83 8.02 -0.67 -12.28
C LYS A 83 9.44 -0.47 -11.73
N ASP A 84 10.24 0.33 -12.44
CA ASP A 84 11.61 0.65 -12.00
C ASP A 84 11.59 1.52 -10.74
N GLN A 85 10.72 2.53 -10.68
CA GLN A 85 10.52 3.34 -9.49
C GLN A 85 9.98 2.53 -8.30
N GLN A 86 9.07 1.57 -8.54
CA GLN A 86 8.60 0.67 -7.49
C GLN A 86 9.77 -0.12 -6.90
N LEU A 87 10.58 -0.73 -7.77
CA LEU A 87 11.71 -1.55 -7.36
C LEU A 87 12.77 -0.73 -6.61
N GLU A 88 13.10 0.46 -7.10
CA GLU A 88 14.05 1.37 -6.48
C GLU A 88 13.60 1.78 -5.07
N LYS A 89 12.34 2.24 -4.94
CA LYS A 89 11.79 2.70 -3.66
C LYS A 89 11.67 1.56 -2.63
N ILE A 90 11.25 0.39 -3.06
CA ILE A 90 11.15 -0.79 -2.19
C ILE A 90 12.55 -1.19 -1.69
N ARG A 91 13.54 -1.23 -2.58
CA ARG A 91 14.93 -1.53 -2.19
C ARG A 91 15.52 -0.47 -1.24
N GLU A 92 15.19 0.80 -1.46
CA GLU A 92 15.61 1.87 -0.55
C GLU A 92 15.03 1.68 0.86
N LEU A 93 13.73 1.39 0.97
CA LEU A 93 13.05 1.12 2.24
C LEU A 93 13.68 -0.07 2.97
N GLU A 94 13.86 -1.19 2.29
CA GLU A 94 14.40 -2.40 2.88
C GLU A 94 15.89 -2.25 3.26
N LYS A 95 16.69 -1.56 2.43
CA LYS A 95 18.08 -1.21 2.78
C LYS A 95 18.15 -0.38 4.07
N LYS A 96 17.17 0.47 4.32
CA LYS A 96 17.03 1.24 5.57
C LYS A 96 16.38 0.42 6.71
N LYS A 97 16.18 -0.90 6.51
CA LYS A 97 15.55 -1.79 7.48
C LYS A 97 14.13 -1.34 7.86
N ILE A 98 13.38 -0.88 6.87
CA ILE A 98 11.94 -0.66 6.93
C ILE A 98 11.29 -1.82 6.19
N GLN A 99 10.50 -2.63 6.89
CA GLN A 99 9.78 -3.74 6.27
C GLN A 99 8.73 -3.22 5.30
N VAL A 100 8.60 -3.88 4.16
CA VAL A 100 7.62 -3.51 3.14
C VAL A 100 6.57 -4.62 3.00
N SER A 101 5.31 -4.25 3.16
CA SER A 101 4.16 -5.08 2.79
C SER A 101 3.58 -4.53 1.49
N ALA A 102 3.86 -5.21 0.39
CA ALA A 102 3.29 -4.86 -0.92
C ALA A 102 1.90 -5.48 -1.06
N MET A 103 0.92 -4.64 -1.41
CA MET A 103 -0.48 -5.05 -1.57
C MET A 103 -0.81 -5.16 -3.06
N TYR A 104 -1.42 -6.27 -3.43
CA TYR A 104 -1.85 -6.61 -4.79
C TYR A 104 -3.34 -6.88 -4.81
N ILE A 105 -3.98 -6.54 -5.92
CA ILE A 105 -5.38 -6.90 -6.20
C ILE A 105 -5.40 -7.77 -7.44
N LEU A 106 -6.12 -8.88 -7.36
CA LEU A 106 -6.33 -9.82 -8.45
C LEU A 106 -7.82 -9.89 -8.79
N GLY A 107 -8.13 -10.20 -10.04
CA GLY A 107 -9.51 -10.37 -10.48
C GLY A 107 -10.23 -9.05 -10.79
N PHE A 108 -9.51 -8.04 -11.24
CA PHE A 108 -10.16 -6.87 -11.86
C PHE A 108 -11.03 -7.31 -13.05
N PRO A 109 -12.10 -6.59 -13.39
CA PRO A 109 -12.99 -6.97 -14.51
C PRO A 109 -12.28 -7.22 -15.84
N THR A 110 -11.13 -6.61 -16.04
CA THR A 110 -10.30 -6.73 -17.25
C THR A 110 -9.11 -7.66 -17.08
N ASP A 111 -8.98 -8.32 -15.91
CA ASP A 111 -7.92 -9.32 -15.69
C ASP A 111 -8.17 -10.57 -16.53
N THR A 112 -7.08 -11.16 -16.94
CA THR A 112 -6.97 -12.47 -17.56
C THR A 112 -6.03 -13.35 -16.75
N ASP A 113 -6.02 -14.64 -16.98
CA ASP A 113 -5.05 -15.55 -16.36
C ASP A 113 -3.61 -15.08 -16.60
N GLU A 114 -3.34 -14.50 -17.77
CA GLU A 114 -2.02 -13.97 -18.11
C GLU A 114 -1.66 -12.75 -17.24
N THR A 115 -2.57 -11.76 -17.08
CA THR A 115 -2.29 -10.56 -16.28
C THR A 115 -2.17 -10.88 -14.81
N ILE A 116 -2.98 -11.79 -14.29
CA ILE A 116 -2.89 -12.32 -12.93
C ILE A 116 -1.53 -12.99 -12.71
N ASN A 117 -1.13 -13.90 -13.59
CA ASN A 117 0.17 -14.56 -13.50
C ASN A 117 1.35 -13.60 -13.58
N LYS A 118 1.27 -12.55 -14.43
CA LYS A 118 2.27 -11.48 -14.48
C LYS A 118 2.37 -10.75 -13.12
N THR A 119 1.25 -10.46 -12.48
CA THR A 119 1.21 -9.79 -11.17
C THR A 119 1.83 -10.69 -10.08
N ILE A 120 1.50 -11.97 -10.05
CA ILE A 120 2.09 -12.94 -9.12
C ILE A 120 3.61 -13.08 -9.34
N ASN A 121 4.06 -13.17 -10.58
CA ASN A 121 5.47 -13.26 -10.89
C ASN A 121 6.24 -11.97 -10.56
N TYR A 122 5.58 -10.82 -10.74
CA TYR A 122 6.14 -9.54 -10.36
C TYR A 122 6.30 -9.40 -8.84
N SER A 123 5.36 -9.90 -8.05
CA SER A 123 5.49 -9.90 -6.59
C SER A 123 6.72 -10.68 -6.11
N LYS A 124 7.00 -11.82 -6.74
CA LYS A 124 8.22 -12.59 -6.48
C LYS A 124 9.49 -11.82 -6.86
N LYS A 125 9.46 -11.08 -7.97
CA LYS A 125 10.59 -10.25 -8.43
C LYS A 125 10.84 -9.05 -7.49
N LEU A 126 9.78 -8.42 -6.98
CA LEU A 126 9.90 -7.34 -5.99
C LEU A 126 10.49 -7.82 -4.67
N ASN A 127 10.22 -9.08 -4.29
CA ASN A 127 10.77 -9.75 -3.11
C ASN A 127 10.66 -8.92 -1.83
N THR A 128 9.48 -8.36 -1.58
CA THR A 128 9.18 -7.55 -0.38
C THR A 128 9.07 -8.44 0.86
N THR A 129 9.18 -7.85 2.06
CA THR A 129 9.04 -8.58 3.33
C THR A 129 7.72 -9.34 3.41
N TYR A 130 6.64 -8.73 2.94
CA TYR A 130 5.30 -9.35 2.81
C TYR A 130 4.68 -9.01 1.47
N ALA A 131 3.99 -9.97 0.87
CA ALA A 131 3.09 -9.77 -0.27
C ALA A 131 1.67 -10.14 0.15
N GLN A 132 0.78 -9.19 0.15
CA GLN A 132 -0.64 -9.39 0.46
C GLN A 132 -1.43 -9.36 -0.83
N PHE A 133 -2.24 -10.38 -1.08
CA PHE A 133 -3.14 -10.45 -2.23
C PHE A 133 -4.59 -10.34 -1.75
N SER A 134 -5.34 -9.48 -2.39
CA SER A 134 -6.79 -9.34 -2.20
C SER A 134 -7.50 -9.59 -3.52
N VAL A 135 -8.70 -10.14 -3.46
CA VAL A 135 -9.57 -10.25 -4.64
C VAL A 135 -10.27 -8.91 -4.85
N TRP A 136 -10.35 -8.48 -6.10
CA TRP A 136 -11.12 -7.29 -6.44
C TRP A 136 -12.59 -7.46 -6.06
N THR A 137 -13.09 -6.58 -5.22
CA THR A 137 -14.44 -6.67 -4.68
C THR A 137 -15.14 -5.31 -4.82
N PRO A 138 -16.28 -5.25 -5.51
CA PRO A 138 -17.08 -4.02 -5.62
C PRO A 138 -17.87 -3.81 -4.32
N TYR A 139 -17.40 -2.93 -3.45
CA TYR A 139 -18.06 -2.65 -2.17
C TYR A 139 -19.29 -1.75 -2.33
N PRO A 140 -20.37 -2.00 -1.55
CA PRO A 140 -21.54 -1.14 -1.49
C PRO A 140 -21.18 0.33 -1.27
N GLY A 141 -21.83 1.24 -1.98
CA GLY A 141 -21.57 2.67 -1.93
C GLY A 141 -20.48 3.17 -2.88
N THR A 142 -19.80 2.29 -3.60
CA THR A 142 -18.88 2.66 -4.67
C THR A 142 -19.60 2.74 -6.02
N PRO A 143 -19.16 3.58 -6.98
CA PRO A 143 -19.73 3.62 -8.33
C PRO A 143 -19.73 2.25 -9.01
N VAL A 144 -18.68 1.47 -8.82
CA VAL A 144 -18.50 0.13 -9.40
C VAL A 144 -19.52 -0.88 -8.86
N TYR A 145 -19.96 -0.72 -7.61
CA TYR A 145 -20.97 -1.60 -7.03
C TYR A 145 -22.27 -1.64 -7.84
N SER A 146 -22.74 -0.48 -8.30
CA SER A 146 -23.97 -0.38 -9.07
C SER A 146 -23.89 -1.11 -10.41
N GLU A 147 -22.69 -1.19 -11.00
CA GLU A 147 -22.44 -1.89 -12.27
C GLU A 147 -22.41 -3.41 -12.10
N PHE A 148 -21.91 -3.88 -10.94
CA PHE A 148 -21.66 -5.31 -10.71
C PHE A 148 -22.62 -5.96 -9.71
N LYS A 149 -23.55 -5.21 -9.11
CA LYS A 149 -24.44 -5.69 -8.04
C LYS A 149 -25.17 -7.00 -8.38
N ASP A 150 -25.62 -7.15 -9.63
CA ASP A 150 -26.36 -8.33 -10.06
C ASP A 150 -25.47 -9.57 -10.29
N LYS A 151 -24.15 -9.41 -10.21
CA LYS A 151 -23.15 -10.47 -10.31
C LYS A 151 -22.53 -10.83 -8.95
N ILE A 152 -22.92 -10.10 -7.89
CA ILE A 152 -22.40 -10.31 -6.55
C ILE A 152 -23.27 -11.34 -5.85
N ASN A 153 -22.64 -12.44 -5.41
CA ASN A 153 -23.32 -13.50 -4.65
C ASN A 153 -23.33 -13.24 -3.14
N ALA A 154 -22.82 -12.09 -2.69
CA ALA A 154 -22.77 -11.74 -1.27
C ALA A 154 -24.10 -11.10 -0.84
N GLU A 155 -24.85 -11.77 0.00
CA GLU A 155 -26.11 -11.25 0.56
C GLU A 155 -25.90 -10.37 1.81
N LYS A 156 -24.75 -10.46 2.46
CA LYS A 156 -24.40 -9.75 3.69
C LYS A 156 -23.06 -9.09 3.61
N TYR A 157 -22.86 -8.00 4.36
CA TYR A 157 -21.59 -7.26 4.41
C TYR A 157 -20.40 -8.12 4.80
N GLU A 158 -20.58 -9.07 5.69
CA GLU A 158 -19.56 -10.01 6.15
C GLU A 158 -19.03 -10.96 5.06
N ASN A 159 -19.69 -11.01 3.90
CA ASN A 159 -19.30 -11.86 2.78
C ASN A 159 -18.50 -11.09 1.70
N PHE A 160 -18.11 -9.83 1.97
CA PHE A 160 -17.33 -9.00 1.04
C PHE A 160 -15.82 -9.02 1.29
N ASP A 161 -15.34 -9.79 2.25
CA ASP A 161 -13.91 -9.96 2.56
C ASP A 161 -13.34 -11.24 1.95
#